data_372b5e7768787c90fbd4a5d02b8c7d5a
#
_entry.id   372b5e7768787c90fbd4a5d02b8c7d5a
#
_cell.length_a   1.000
_cell.length_b   1.000
_cell.length_c   1.000
_cell.angle_alpha   90.00
_cell.angle_beta   90.00
_cell.angle_gamma   90.00
#
_symmetry.space_group_name_H-M   'P 1'
#
loop_
_entity.id
_entity.type
_entity.pdbx_description
1 polymer ?
#
loop_
_entity_poly.entity_id
_entity_poly.type
_entity_poly.pdbx_seq_one_letter_code
_entity_poly.pdbx_strand_id
1 'polypeptide(L)'
;MTLENLLGKTLETVVTDAASIRKLLEAAQRSLTDAHLAQLSSEGRFDMAYKAIMQSANAALQANGYRTLTSKPGHHQTMIQSLPRTIGLDVQ
;
A
#
# COMPACT_ATOMS: atom_id res chain seq x y z
N MET A 1 3.05 10.33 -14.00
CA MET A 1 3.84 9.17 -13.55
C MET A 1 3.10 7.90 -13.91
N THR A 2 3.74 6.98 -14.57
CA THR A 2 3.22 5.66 -14.86
C THR A 2 3.95 4.62 -14.02
N LEU A 3 3.35 3.45 -13.82
CA LEU A 3 4.01 2.38 -13.05
C LEU A 3 5.26 1.89 -13.73
N GLU A 4 5.25 1.79 -15.08
CA GLU A 4 6.42 1.36 -15.83
C GLU A 4 7.62 2.29 -15.63
N ASN A 5 7.38 3.58 -15.46
CA ASN A 5 8.46 4.54 -15.25
C ASN A 5 9.22 4.30 -13.94
N LEU A 6 8.61 3.59 -13.00
CA LEU A 6 9.21 3.29 -11.70
C LEU A 6 9.90 1.94 -11.66
N LEU A 7 9.75 1.11 -12.71
CA LEU A 7 10.40 -0.19 -12.76
C LEU A 7 11.93 -0.03 -12.73
N GLY A 8 12.57 -0.82 -11.86
CA GLY A 8 14.01 -0.75 -11.68
C GLY A 8 14.49 0.43 -10.84
N LYS A 9 13.64 1.42 -10.59
CA LYS A 9 13.94 2.58 -9.72
C LYS A 9 13.40 2.37 -8.33
N THR A 10 12.08 2.25 -8.17
CA THR A 10 11.42 2.07 -6.88
C THR A 10 10.44 0.91 -6.89
N LEU A 11 10.16 0.33 -8.06
CA LEU A 11 9.25 -0.80 -8.22
C LEU A 11 9.96 -1.98 -8.89
N GLU A 12 9.46 -3.16 -8.62
CA GLU A 12 9.82 -4.38 -9.35
C GLU A 12 8.54 -5.13 -9.71
N THR A 13 8.61 -5.97 -10.74
CA THR A 13 7.46 -6.79 -11.12
C THR A 13 7.33 -7.98 -10.18
N VAL A 14 6.09 -8.37 -9.90
CA VAL A 14 5.80 -9.59 -9.15
C VAL A 14 4.70 -10.35 -9.88
N VAL A 15 4.65 -11.65 -9.64
CA VAL A 15 3.52 -12.46 -10.12
C VAL A 15 2.33 -12.12 -9.22
N THR A 16 1.20 -11.78 -9.85
CA THR A 16 -0.02 -11.48 -9.12
C THR A 16 -0.49 -12.74 -8.39
N ASP A 17 -0.67 -12.62 -7.07
CA ASP A 17 -1.09 -13.70 -6.20
C ASP A 17 -2.31 -13.25 -5.41
N ALA A 18 -3.47 -13.80 -5.75
CA ALA A 18 -4.73 -13.44 -5.10
C ALA A 18 -4.72 -13.71 -3.59
N ALA A 19 -4.03 -14.77 -3.15
CA ALA A 19 -3.95 -15.09 -1.73
C ALA A 19 -3.14 -14.05 -0.96
N SER A 20 -2.02 -13.60 -1.52
CA SER A 20 -1.20 -12.55 -0.91
C SER A 20 -1.95 -11.23 -0.84
N ILE A 21 -2.65 -10.85 -1.91
CA ILE A 21 -3.46 -9.64 -1.96
C ILE A 21 -4.56 -9.70 -0.90
N ARG A 22 -5.23 -10.84 -0.78
CA ARG A 22 -6.28 -11.02 0.22
C ARG A 22 -5.74 -10.84 1.64
N LYS A 23 -4.57 -11.42 1.93
CA LYS A 23 -3.93 -11.27 3.25
C LYS A 23 -3.63 -9.82 3.57
N LEU A 24 -3.16 -9.05 2.59
CA LEU A 24 -2.89 -7.62 2.77
C LEU A 24 -4.18 -6.85 3.04
N LEU A 25 -5.26 -7.15 2.33
CA LEU A 25 -6.54 -6.48 2.53
C LEU A 25 -7.15 -6.84 3.87
N GLU A 26 -7.05 -8.10 4.31
CA GLU A 26 -7.50 -8.52 5.62
C GLU A 26 -6.71 -7.83 6.73
N ALA A 27 -5.38 -7.71 6.54
CA ALA A 27 -4.52 -7.00 7.49
C ALA A 27 -4.89 -5.51 7.55
N ALA A 28 -5.18 -4.89 6.41
CA ALA A 28 -5.61 -3.51 6.35
C ALA A 28 -6.94 -3.31 7.10
N GLN A 29 -7.88 -4.26 6.95
CA GLN A 29 -9.16 -4.21 7.66
C GLN A 29 -8.94 -4.30 9.17
N ARG A 30 -8.05 -5.20 9.63
CA ARG A 30 -7.73 -5.31 11.05
C ARG A 30 -7.10 -4.02 11.58
N SER A 31 -6.18 -3.44 10.83
CA SER A 31 -5.52 -2.18 11.22
C SER A 31 -6.53 -1.05 11.32
N LEU A 32 -7.47 -0.99 10.40
CA LEU A 32 -8.52 0.03 10.42
C LEU A 32 -9.46 -0.15 11.61
N THR A 33 -9.82 -1.39 11.93
CA THR A 33 -10.62 -1.71 13.10
C THR A 33 -9.91 -1.29 14.38
N ASP A 34 -8.60 -1.59 14.47
CA ASP A 34 -7.79 -1.21 15.63
C ASP A 34 -7.71 0.31 15.77
N ALA A 35 -7.68 1.04 14.67
CA ALA A 35 -7.64 2.51 14.68
C ALA A 35 -8.88 3.13 15.34
N HIS A 36 -9.97 2.37 15.45
CA HIS A 36 -11.21 2.84 16.07
C HIS A 36 -11.33 2.47 17.56
N LEU A 37 -10.33 1.79 18.12
CA LEU A 37 -10.37 1.42 19.54
C LEU A 37 -10.24 2.65 20.43
N ALA A 38 -11.19 2.80 21.36
CA ALA A 38 -11.23 3.96 22.24
C ALA A 38 -10.04 4.00 23.22
N GLN A 39 -9.45 2.84 23.51
CA GLN A 39 -8.33 2.73 24.46
C GLN A 39 -6.99 3.16 23.87
N LEU A 40 -6.90 3.30 22.55
CA LEU A 40 -5.66 3.73 21.91
C LEU A 40 -5.46 5.24 22.07
N SER A 41 -4.21 5.63 22.26
CA SER A 41 -3.82 7.04 22.19
C SER A 41 -4.07 7.59 20.79
N SER A 42 -4.07 8.93 20.67
CA SER A 42 -4.17 9.56 19.34
C SER A 42 -3.04 9.11 18.42
N GLU A 43 -1.82 8.98 18.97
CA GLU A 43 -0.67 8.49 18.20
C GLU A 43 -0.88 7.04 17.74
N GLY A 44 -1.39 6.19 18.64
CA GLY A 44 -1.68 4.79 18.30
C GLY A 44 -2.74 4.66 17.22
N ARG A 45 -3.78 5.49 17.29
CA ARG A 45 -4.83 5.53 16.27
C ARG A 45 -4.27 5.97 14.92
N PHE A 46 -3.44 6.99 14.92
CA PHE A 46 -2.78 7.47 13.70
C PHE A 46 -1.92 6.37 13.08
N ASP A 47 -1.11 5.70 13.91
CA ASP A 47 -0.22 4.63 13.44
C ASP A 47 -1.01 3.50 12.80
N MET A 48 -2.14 3.10 13.41
CA MET A 48 -2.97 2.04 12.87
C MET A 48 -3.64 2.46 11.56
N ALA A 49 -4.10 3.70 11.47
CA ALA A 49 -4.69 4.22 10.24
C ALA A 49 -3.64 4.30 9.11
N TYR A 50 -2.44 4.78 9.43
CA TYR A 50 -1.34 4.83 8.48
C TYR A 50 -0.98 3.43 7.98
N LYS A 51 -0.90 2.46 8.90
CA LYS A 51 -0.63 1.07 8.55
C LYS A 51 -1.68 0.50 7.60
N ALA A 52 -2.96 0.80 7.84
CA ALA A 52 -4.04 0.37 6.97
C ALA A 52 -3.87 0.94 5.56
N ILE A 53 -3.51 2.21 5.45
CA ILE A 53 -3.27 2.87 4.17
C ILE A 53 -2.12 2.18 3.43
N MET A 54 -1.01 1.91 4.12
CA MET A 54 0.16 1.29 3.51
C MET A 54 -0.13 -0.14 3.05
N GLN A 55 -0.86 -0.91 3.84
CA GLN A 55 -1.25 -2.27 3.48
C GLN A 55 -2.17 -2.27 2.27
N SER A 56 -3.13 -1.35 2.22
CA SER A 56 -4.04 -1.21 1.08
C SER A 56 -3.29 -0.78 -0.19
N ALA A 57 -2.35 0.16 -0.06
CA ALA A 57 -1.54 0.62 -1.18
C ALA A 57 -0.67 -0.52 -1.73
N ASN A 58 -0.09 -1.32 -0.84
CA ASN A 58 0.71 -2.47 -1.25
C ASN A 58 -0.16 -3.51 -1.99
N ALA A 59 -1.37 -3.77 -1.47
CA ALA A 59 -2.30 -4.68 -2.13
C ALA A 59 -2.66 -4.18 -3.54
N ALA A 60 -2.90 -2.88 -3.70
CA ALA A 60 -3.21 -2.29 -4.99
C ALA A 60 -2.04 -2.41 -5.98
N LEU A 61 -0.81 -2.18 -5.52
CA LEU A 61 0.37 -2.37 -6.35
C LEU A 61 0.52 -3.82 -6.79
N GLN A 62 0.38 -4.77 -5.87
CA GLN A 62 0.51 -6.18 -6.19
C GLN A 62 -0.59 -6.65 -7.15
N ALA A 63 -1.81 -6.10 -7.03
CA ALA A 63 -2.88 -6.39 -7.96
C ALA A 63 -2.55 -5.92 -9.38
N ASN A 64 -1.68 -4.93 -9.52
CA ASN A 64 -1.18 -4.44 -10.80
C ASN A 64 0.13 -5.11 -11.22
N GLY A 65 0.63 -6.10 -10.46
CA GLY A 65 1.83 -6.85 -10.80
C GLY A 65 3.14 -6.19 -10.36
N TYR A 66 3.10 -5.28 -9.37
CA TYR A 66 4.27 -4.57 -8.91
C TYR A 66 4.40 -4.66 -7.39
N ARG A 67 5.61 -4.42 -6.90
CA ARG A 67 5.88 -4.17 -5.48
C ARG A 67 7.01 -3.17 -5.37
N THR A 68 7.09 -2.50 -4.22
CA THR A 68 8.18 -1.55 -3.99
C THR A 68 9.48 -2.29 -3.73
N LEU A 69 10.60 -1.65 -4.15
CA LEU A 69 11.94 -2.12 -3.82
C LEU A 69 12.25 -1.66 -2.40
N THR A 70 12.13 -2.56 -1.44
CA THR A 70 12.31 -2.21 -0.02
C THR A 70 13.74 -1.81 0.31
N SER A 71 14.71 -2.17 -0.54
CA SER A 71 16.10 -1.75 -0.40
C SER A 71 16.33 -0.31 -0.80
N LYS A 72 15.34 0.36 -1.39
CA LYS A 72 15.45 1.75 -1.83
C LYS A 72 14.76 2.66 -0.83
N PRO A 73 15.35 3.84 -0.52
CA PRO A 73 14.66 4.83 0.30
C PRO A 73 13.37 5.30 -0.37
N GLY A 74 12.38 5.63 0.43
CA GLY A 74 11.14 6.21 -0.07
C GLY A 74 10.13 5.21 -0.61
N HIS A 75 10.26 3.90 -0.31
CA HIS A 75 9.32 2.90 -0.82
C HIS A 75 7.88 3.15 -0.32
N HIS A 76 7.70 3.68 0.89
CA HIS A 76 6.36 4.05 1.39
C HIS A 76 5.76 5.19 0.56
N GLN A 77 6.58 6.19 0.24
CA GLN A 77 6.13 7.30 -0.61
C GLN A 77 5.73 6.79 -1.99
N THR A 78 6.50 5.87 -2.56
CA THR A 78 6.18 5.26 -3.85
C THR A 78 4.82 4.55 -3.80
N MET A 79 4.54 3.80 -2.73
CA MET A 79 3.24 3.13 -2.59
C MET A 79 2.09 4.13 -2.58
N ILE A 80 2.23 5.22 -1.84
CA ILE A 80 1.19 6.24 -1.75
C ILE A 80 1.01 6.95 -3.10
N GLN A 81 2.11 7.33 -3.73
CA GLN A 81 2.07 8.05 -5.00
C GLN A 81 1.51 7.20 -6.14
N SER A 82 1.64 5.88 -6.06
CA SER A 82 1.15 4.97 -7.09
C SER A 82 -0.36 4.70 -6.97
N LEU A 83 -0.99 5.02 -5.83
CA LEU A 83 -2.40 4.71 -5.59
C LEU A 83 -3.34 5.20 -6.69
N PRO A 84 -3.25 6.45 -7.19
CA PRO A 84 -4.16 6.88 -8.24
C PRO A 84 -4.11 5.99 -9.48
N ARG A 85 -2.93 5.45 -9.81
CA ARG A 85 -2.76 4.59 -10.98
C ARG A 85 -3.28 3.18 -10.72
N THR A 86 -3.10 2.66 -9.50
CA THR A 86 -3.49 1.29 -9.18
C THR A 86 -4.99 1.14 -8.96
N ILE A 87 -5.66 2.18 -8.51
CA ILE A 87 -7.11 2.15 -8.27
C ILE A 87 -7.90 2.81 -9.39
N GLY A 88 -7.23 3.20 -10.48
CA GLY A 88 -7.89 3.73 -11.65
C GLY A 88 -8.34 5.18 -11.56
N LEU A 89 -7.83 5.94 -10.60
CA LEU A 89 -8.11 7.37 -10.52
C LEU A 89 -7.29 8.13 -11.55
N ASP A 90 -7.96 9.02 -12.27
CA ASP A 90 -7.29 9.88 -13.23
C ASP A 90 -7.00 11.21 -12.52
N VAL A 91 -5.75 11.36 -12.07
CA VAL A 91 -5.31 12.56 -11.37
C VAL A 91 -4.50 13.41 -12.34
N GLN A 92 -5.02 14.56 -12.61
CA GLN A 92 -4.39 15.52 -13.53
C GLN A 92 -3.77 16.67 -12.76
#